data_5f445bfae269919dcd0b76ccbf4fff0d
#
_entry.id   5f445bfae269919dcd0b76ccbf4fff0d
#
_cell.length_a   1.000
_cell.length_b   1.000
_cell.length_c   1.000
_cell.angle_alpha   90.00
_cell.angle_beta   90.00
_cell.angle_gamma   90.00
#
_symmetry.space_group_name_H-M   'P 1'
#
loop_
_entity.id
_entity.type
_entity.pdbx_description
1 polymer ?
#
loop_
_entity_poly.entity_id
_entity_poly.type
_entity_poly.pdbx_seq_one_letter_code
_entity_poly.pdbx_strand_id
1 'polypeptide(L)'
;MKRSFWYGFGALLLAGPAQAQSLTGAWQGVEDPGAARYYPSVLRVQRGAGEELFGILYEQIGDEPSITVTFQMEGPRTAGGLRLRHVRKLDETGRTSSSYWCGDGEITFTYHAKEEKLTGHATYAPHGDCDTGEFTFYRVRLKSAATVRAGALSTLRVSGRDVRWFADAELKRPVATGNTYPTRLRRTTTFYLTQGYYPTPESPVVPITIQVAGTQPAARPAPVAAAPLPAPRPALTDSALRPAPPAASAPAPAPTPTPAPVVLPTVLFKKGEAELLPEASPALEELAATLRARPGLRLRVAGHTDRVGEPGKNQVLSEQRATAVKEYLVKAGIGPERLDTAGYGDTRPLYPSPDVRNRRVEVSEIP
;
A
#
# COMPACT_ATOMS: atom_id res chain seq x y z
N MET A 1 47.76 26.02 49.48
CA MET A 1 46.65 25.08 49.32
C MET A 1 45.83 25.48 48.10
N LYS A 2 46.07 24.84 46.95
CA LYS A 2 45.32 25.07 45.70
C LYS A 2 44.30 23.96 45.56
N ARG A 3 43.01 24.29 45.59
CA ARG A 3 41.91 23.37 45.31
C ARG A 3 41.56 23.48 43.82
N SER A 4 41.82 22.42 43.06
CA SER A 4 41.41 22.27 41.67
C SER A 4 39.94 21.80 41.64
N PHE A 5 39.05 22.59 41.01
CA PHE A 5 37.69 22.22 40.69
C PHE A 5 37.70 21.51 39.34
N TRP A 6 37.31 20.23 39.33
CA TRP A 6 37.00 19.47 38.11
C TRP A 6 35.53 19.72 37.74
N TYR A 7 35.32 20.38 36.60
CA TYR A 7 33.99 20.43 35.97
C TYR A 7 33.81 19.16 35.15
N GLY A 8 33.01 18.23 35.65
CA GLY A 8 32.53 17.10 34.87
C GLY A 8 31.51 17.60 33.83
N PHE A 9 31.90 17.57 32.54
CA PHE A 9 30.96 17.73 31.45
C PHE A 9 30.12 16.45 31.33
N GLY A 10 28.95 16.43 31.94
CA GLY A 10 27.92 15.44 31.68
C GLY A 10 27.39 15.63 30.27
N ALA A 11 27.78 14.76 29.35
CA ALA A 11 27.15 14.68 28.04
C ALA A 11 25.69 14.22 28.24
N LEU A 12 24.75 15.16 28.18
CA LEU A 12 23.33 14.88 28.05
C LEU A 12 23.13 14.25 26.67
N LEU A 13 23.08 12.94 26.60
CA LEU A 13 22.54 12.22 25.46
C LEU A 13 21.06 12.61 25.35
N LEU A 14 20.78 13.64 24.56
CA LEU A 14 19.43 13.90 24.07
C LEU A 14 19.01 12.67 23.26
N ALA A 15 18.30 11.77 23.93
CA ALA A 15 17.50 10.76 23.23
C ALA A 15 16.56 11.55 22.30
N GLY A 16 16.88 11.56 20.99
CA GLY A 16 15.98 12.09 19.98
C GLY A 16 14.61 11.45 20.14
N PRO A 17 13.53 12.14 19.75
CA PRO A 17 12.19 11.61 19.87
C PRO A 17 12.18 10.24 19.21
N ALA A 18 11.90 9.19 20.00
CA ALA A 18 11.66 7.87 19.47
C ALA A 18 10.58 8.04 18.39
N GLN A 19 10.94 7.80 17.13
CA GLN A 19 10.01 7.90 16.02
C GLN A 19 8.82 7.05 16.41
N ALA A 20 7.69 7.68 16.67
CA ALA A 20 6.48 7.03 17.10
C ALA A 20 6.13 6.00 16.02
N GLN A 21 6.43 4.74 16.29
CA GLN A 21 6.31 3.67 15.31
C GLN A 21 4.86 3.62 14.87
N SER A 22 4.63 3.82 13.58
CA SER A 22 3.29 3.86 13.02
C SER A 22 2.61 2.51 13.23
N LEU A 23 1.48 2.50 13.93
CA LEU A 23 0.62 1.32 14.06
C LEU A 23 -0.28 1.14 12.84
N THR A 24 -0.33 2.12 11.94
CA THR A 24 -1.12 2.06 10.71
C THR A 24 -0.56 1.04 9.73
N GLY A 25 -1.45 0.49 8.91
CA GLY A 25 -1.14 -0.54 7.92
C GLY A 25 -1.98 -1.79 8.12
N ALA A 26 -1.66 -2.84 7.36
CA ALA A 26 -2.38 -4.11 7.40
C ALA A 26 -1.64 -5.13 8.29
N TRP A 27 -2.40 -5.76 9.15
CA TRP A 27 -2.00 -6.79 10.09
C TRP A 27 -2.76 -8.07 9.77
N GLN A 28 -2.09 -9.19 9.75
CA GLN A 28 -2.68 -10.49 9.46
C GLN A 28 -2.44 -11.43 10.64
N GLY A 29 -3.47 -12.17 11.01
CA GLY A 29 -3.38 -13.06 12.15
C GLY A 29 -4.62 -13.87 12.41
N VAL A 30 -4.91 -14.06 13.67
CA VAL A 30 -5.99 -14.92 14.14
C VAL A 30 -6.57 -14.38 15.43
N GLU A 31 -7.87 -14.52 15.60
CA GLU A 31 -8.53 -14.57 16.89
C GLU A 31 -8.64 -16.02 17.34
N ASP A 32 -8.19 -16.31 18.55
CA ASP A 32 -8.30 -17.61 19.18
C ASP A 32 -9.10 -17.45 20.50
N PRO A 33 -10.39 -17.82 20.53
CA PRO A 33 -11.20 -17.72 21.74
C PRO A 33 -10.93 -18.83 22.76
N GLY A 34 -9.89 -19.69 22.50
CA GLY A 34 -9.58 -20.83 23.38
C GLY A 34 -10.50 -22.03 23.24
N ALA A 35 -11.42 -22.02 22.27
CA ALA A 35 -12.32 -23.10 21.91
C ALA A 35 -11.80 -23.89 20.70
N ALA A 36 -12.58 -24.89 20.22
CA ALA A 36 -12.22 -25.68 19.04
C ALA A 36 -12.20 -24.88 17.72
N ARG A 37 -12.76 -23.67 17.72
CA ARG A 37 -12.79 -22.77 16.55
C ARG A 37 -11.74 -21.70 16.67
N TYR A 38 -11.22 -21.23 15.52
CA TYR A 38 -10.32 -20.10 15.38
C TYR A 38 -10.78 -19.24 14.21
N TYR A 39 -10.43 -17.95 14.25
CA TYR A 39 -10.89 -16.98 13.26
C TYR A 39 -9.69 -16.28 12.60
N PRO A 40 -9.24 -16.79 11.42
CA PRO A 40 -8.28 -16.08 10.59
C PRO A 40 -8.75 -14.65 10.33
N SER A 41 -7.89 -13.67 10.63
CA SER A 41 -8.32 -12.26 10.68
C SER A 41 -7.31 -11.35 9.99
N VAL A 42 -7.82 -10.24 9.42
CA VAL A 42 -7.01 -9.14 8.89
C VAL A 42 -7.50 -7.82 9.48
N LEU A 43 -6.62 -7.15 10.21
CA LEU A 43 -6.88 -5.82 10.75
C LEU A 43 -6.15 -4.76 9.93
N ARG A 44 -6.88 -3.84 9.34
CA ARG A 44 -6.34 -2.67 8.62
C ARG A 44 -6.52 -1.43 9.49
N VAL A 45 -5.42 -0.81 9.91
CA VAL A 45 -5.44 0.38 10.78
C VAL A 45 -4.99 1.60 10.00
N GLN A 46 -5.75 2.68 10.10
CA GLN A 46 -5.48 3.98 9.52
C GLN A 46 -5.56 5.08 10.59
N ARG A 47 -5.10 6.28 10.26
CA ARG A 47 -5.35 7.46 11.09
C ARG A 47 -6.80 7.90 10.87
N GLY A 48 -7.52 8.08 11.95
CA GLY A 48 -8.80 8.75 11.98
C GLY A 48 -8.64 10.26 12.15
N ALA A 49 -9.68 10.91 12.60
CA ALA A 49 -9.66 12.34 12.95
C ALA A 49 -8.87 12.56 14.25
N GLY A 50 -7.95 13.53 14.26
CA GLY A 50 -7.15 13.84 15.44
C GLY A 50 -6.16 12.70 15.79
N GLU A 51 -6.19 12.23 17.04
CA GLU A 51 -5.36 11.13 17.53
C GLU A 51 -6.07 9.76 17.46
N GLU A 52 -7.31 9.73 17.02
CA GLU A 52 -8.08 8.50 16.86
C GLU A 52 -7.52 7.64 15.75
N LEU A 53 -7.68 6.34 15.89
CA LEU A 53 -7.39 5.35 14.87
C LEU A 53 -8.71 4.79 14.35
N PHE A 54 -8.72 4.56 13.05
CA PHE A 54 -9.79 3.87 12.36
C PHE A 54 -9.29 2.49 11.95
N GLY A 55 -10.09 1.46 12.15
CA GLY A 55 -9.76 0.08 11.82
C GLY A 55 -10.86 -0.61 11.02
N ILE A 56 -10.44 -1.52 10.15
CA ILE A 56 -11.32 -2.51 9.53
C ILE A 56 -10.82 -3.88 9.95
N LEU A 57 -11.65 -4.61 10.67
CA LEU A 57 -11.40 -5.98 11.07
C LEU A 57 -12.21 -6.92 10.19
N TYR A 58 -11.51 -7.73 9.41
CA TYR A 58 -12.08 -8.85 8.66
C TYR A 58 -11.80 -10.13 9.42
N GLU A 59 -12.78 -11.01 9.50
CA GLU A 59 -12.69 -12.33 10.11
C GLU A 59 -13.39 -13.37 9.28
N GLN A 60 -12.88 -14.60 9.33
CA GLN A 60 -13.54 -15.77 8.75
C GLN A 60 -13.50 -16.93 9.75
N ILE A 61 -14.41 -17.88 9.61
CA ILE A 61 -14.35 -19.13 10.38
C ILE A 61 -13.26 -20.02 9.76
N GLY A 62 -12.32 -20.52 10.56
CA GLY A 62 -11.13 -21.21 10.07
C GLY A 62 -11.38 -22.44 9.23
N ASP A 63 -12.35 -23.26 9.60
CA ASP A 63 -12.78 -24.47 8.92
C ASP A 63 -13.93 -24.24 7.92
N GLU A 64 -14.58 -23.08 7.96
CA GLU A 64 -15.66 -22.68 7.07
C GLU A 64 -15.35 -21.32 6.39
N PRO A 65 -14.39 -21.24 5.46
CA PRO A 65 -13.88 -19.96 4.93
C PRO A 65 -14.90 -19.16 4.10
N SER A 66 -16.05 -19.73 3.79
CA SER A 66 -17.18 -19.03 3.15
C SER A 66 -17.99 -18.18 4.13
N ILE A 67 -17.82 -18.40 5.45
CA ILE A 67 -18.48 -17.63 6.50
C ILE A 67 -17.51 -16.54 6.97
N THR A 68 -17.87 -15.30 6.68
CA THR A 68 -17.00 -14.15 6.94
C THR A 68 -17.77 -12.97 7.51
N VAL A 69 -17.08 -12.09 8.22
CA VAL A 69 -17.61 -10.80 8.68
C VAL A 69 -16.56 -9.72 8.51
N THR A 70 -17.02 -8.49 8.38
CA THR A 70 -16.16 -7.31 8.40
C THR A 70 -16.76 -6.26 9.33
N PHE A 71 -15.95 -5.79 10.27
CA PHE A 71 -16.32 -4.75 11.23
C PHE A 71 -15.56 -3.46 10.98
N GLN A 72 -16.23 -2.35 11.22
CA GLN A 72 -15.60 -1.06 11.47
C GLN A 72 -15.19 -0.98 12.93
N MET A 73 -13.96 -0.52 13.14
CA MET A 73 -13.36 -0.35 14.45
C MET A 73 -12.87 1.09 14.61
N GLU A 74 -12.99 1.64 15.80
CA GLU A 74 -12.46 2.98 16.13
C GLU A 74 -11.88 2.99 17.54
N GLY A 75 -10.91 3.87 17.78
CA GLY A 75 -10.42 4.13 19.12
C GLY A 75 -9.03 4.73 19.16
N PRO A 76 -8.58 5.08 20.37
CA PRO A 76 -7.35 5.81 20.57
C PRO A 76 -6.10 4.93 20.46
N ARG A 77 -5.00 5.60 20.18
CA ARG A 77 -3.68 5.05 20.43
C ARG A 77 -3.42 5.04 21.92
N THR A 78 -2.82 3.96 22.43
CA THR A 78 -2.36 3.84 23.82
C THR A 78 -0.84 3.93 23.91
N ALA A 79 -0.29 4.07 25.11
CA ALA A 79 1.16 4.09 25.33
C ALA A 79 1.86 2.80 24.86
N GLY A 80 1.19 1.65 24.95
CA GLY A 80 1.72 0.34 24.56
C GLY A 80 1.20 -0.23 23.25
N GLY A 81 0.27 0.44 22.56
CA GLY A 81 -0.37 -0.10 21.36
C GLY A 81 -1.59 0.69 20.93
N LEU A 82 -2.74 0.04 20.84
CA LEU A 82 -4.00 0.67 20.45
C LEU A 82 -5.18 -0.04 21.14
N ARG A 83 -6.29 0.68 21.27
CA ARG A 83 -7.54 0.17 21.77
C ARG A 83 -8.62 0.45 20.74
N LEU A 84 -9.30 -0.56 20.25
CA LEU A 84 -10.33 -0.42 19.23
C LEU A 84 -11.64 -1.01 19.72
N ARG A 85 -12.73 -0.27 19.57
CA ARG A 85 -14.09 -0.76 19.82
C ARG A 85 -14.78 -1.06 18.50
N HIS A 86 -15.68 -2.00 18.48
CA HIS A 86 -16.60 -2.23 17.38
C HIS A 86 -17.56 -1.04 17.24
N VAL A 87 -17.71 -0.55 16.02
CA VAL A 87 -18.65 0.54 15.69
C VAL A 87 -19.87 -0.01 15.00
N ARG A 88 -19.65 -0.81 13.96
CA ARG A 88 -20.73 -1.48 13.22
C ARG A 88 -20.19 -2.62 12.37
N LYS A 89 -21.07 -3.54 12.02
CA LYS A 89 -20.83 -4.57 11.01
C LYS A 89 -20.99 -3.94 9.61
N LEU A 90 -19.99 -4.11 8.76
CA LEU A 90 -19.96 -3.60 7.37
C LEU A 90 -20.44 -4.63 6.36
N ASP A 91 -20.04 -5.89 6.54
CA ASP A 91 -20.39 -6.99 5.65
C ASP A 91 -20.44 -8.33 6.41
N GLU A 92 -21.24 -9.27 5.92
CA GLU A 92 -21.30 -10.63 6.44
C GLU A 92 -21.70 -11.56 5.28
N THR A 93 -21.04 -12.71 5.18
CA THR A 93 -21.33 -13.72 4.16
C THR A 93 -21.46 -15.10 4.80
N GLY A 94 -22.17 -16.01 4.13
CA GLY A 94 -22.28 -17.43 4.54
C GLY A 94 -23.08 -17.66 5.81
N ARG A 95 -23.87 -16.67 6.28
CA ARG A 95 -24.63 -16.78 7.53
C ARG A 95 -25.60 -17.96 7.52
N THR A 96 -25.52 -18.79 8.56
CA THR A 96 -26.56 -19.75 8.90
C THR A 96 -27.47 -19.16 10.00
N SER A 97 -28.65 -19.74 10.21
CA SER A 97 -29.58 -19.28 11.25
C SER A 97 -28.99 -19.33 12.69
N SER A 98 -27.90 -20.08 12.87
CA SER A 98 -27.18 -20.26 14.13
C SER A 98 -25.81 -19.56 14.17
N SER A 99 -25.37 -18.89 13.10
CA SER A 99 -24.10 -18.19 13.10
C SER A 99 -24.22 -16.83 13.77
N TYR A 100 -23.25 -16.54 14.63
CA TYR A 100 -23.25 -15.38 15.48
C TYR A 100 -21.83 -14.82 15.58
N TRP A 101 -21.71 -13.52 15.36
CA TRP A 101 -20.45 -12.81 15.43
C TRP A 101 -20.41 -11.87 16.63
N CYS A 102 -19.33 -11.92 17.39
CA CYS A 102 -19.12 -11.05 18.53
C CYS A 102 -18.78 -9.62 18.07
N GLY A 103 -19.81 -8.80 17.91
CA GLY A 103 -19.71 -7.47 17.29
C GLY A 103 -19.82 -6.29 18.22
N ASP A 104 -20.10 -6.54 19.52
CA ASP A 104 -20.19 -5.50 20.55
C ASP A 104 -19.08 -5.69 21.56
N GLY A 105 -17.96 -4.98 21.36
CA GLY A 105 -16.84 -5.12 22.26
C GLY A 105 -15.70 -4.17 21.97
N GLU A 106 -14.69 -4.29 22.81
CA GLU A 106 -13.45 -3.53 22.72
C GLU A 106 -12.26 -4.49 22.72
N ILE A 107 -11.29 -4.22 21.85
CA ILE A 107 -10.04 -4.98 21.78
C ILE A 107 -8.89 -4.06 22.20
N THR A 108 -8.18 -4.44 23.24
CA THR A 108 -6.95 -3.75 23.65
C THR A 108 -5.74 -4.50 23.08
N PHE A 109 -4.98 -3.85 22.22
CA PHE A 109 -3.78 -4.39 21.59
C PHE A 109 -2.50 -3.86 22.23
N THR A 110 -1.57 -4.76 22.48
CA THR A 110 -0.17 -4.47 22.85
C THR A 110 0.73 -4.65 21.62
N TYR A 111 1.56 -3.65 21.32
CA TYR A 111 2.48 -3.69 20.20
C TYR A 111 3.88 -4.13 20.59
N HIS A 112 4.38 -5.17 19.94
CA HIS A 112 5.72 -5.73 20.10
C HIS A 112 6.61 -5.29 18.93
N ALA A 113 7.32 -4.19 19.09
CA ALA A 113 8.05 -3.49 18.03
C ALA A 113 9.15 -4.32 17.35
N LYS A 114 9.83 -5.19 18.10
CA LYS A 114 10.90 -6.05 17.54
C LYS A 114 10.36 -7.04 16.52
N GLU A 115 9.19 -7.60 16.80
CA GLU A 115 8.57 -8.65 16.01
C GLU A 115 7.58 -8.11 14.97
N GLU A 116 7.22 -6.81 15.04
CA GLU A 116 6.09 -6.24 14.31
C GLU A 116 4.82 -7.07 14.56
N LYS A 117 4.51 -7.28 15.84
CA LYS A 117 3.42 -8.12 16.32
C LYS A 117 2.46 -7.29 17.16
N LEU A 118 1.17 -7.56 17.05
CA LEU A 118 0.15 -7.14 18.00
C LEU A 118 -0.39 -8.37 18.73
N THR A 119 -0.50 -8.30 20.05
CA THR A 119 -1.32 -9.21 20.85
C THR A 119 -2.50 -8.44 21.38
N GLY A 120 -3.70 -8.96 21.24
CA GLY A 120 -4.93 -8.29 21.62
C GLY A 120 -5.78 -9.15 22.52
N HIS A 121 -6.41 -8.52 23.50
CA HIS A 121 -7.45 -9.11 24.32
C HIS A 121 -8.76 -8.38 24.06
N ALA A 122 -9.77 -9.13 23.64
CA ALA A 122 -11.11 -8.62 23.43
C ALA A 122 -11.99 -8.89 24.65
N THR A 123 -12.85 -7.94 24.94
CA THR A 123 -13.97 -8.12 25.87
C THR A 123 -15.24 -7.77 25.10
N TYR A 124 -16.13 -8.73 24.98
CA TYR A 124 -17.39 -8.56 24.26
C TYR A 124 -18.54 -8.36 25.23
N ALA A 125 -19.62 -7.74 24.77
CA ALA A 125 -20.88 -7.76 25.50
C ALA A 125 -21.39 -9.21 25.56
N PRO A 126 -21.73 -9.74 26.74
CA PRO A 126 -22.13 -11.13 26.89
C PRO A 126 -23.38 -11.43 26.08
N HIS A 127 -23.24 -12.27 25.06
CA HIS A 127 -24.35 -12.78 24.27
C HIS A 127 -23.92 -14.10 23.57
N GLY A 128 -24.62 -15.17 23.89
CA GLY A 128 -24.21 -16.51 23.47
C GLY A 128 -22.84 -16.87 24.04
N ASP A 129 -21.94 -17.33 23.18
CA ASP A 129 -20.57 -17.71 23.54
C ASP A 129 -19.57 -16.53 23.44
N CYS A 130 -20.06 -15.30 23.19
CA CYS A 130 -19.22 -14.11 23.15
C CYS A 130 -18.92 -13.63 24.57
N ASP A 131 -17.69 -13.80 25.01
CA ASP A 131 -17.18 -13.30 26.26
C ASP A 131 -15.84 -12.62 26.07
N THR A 132 -14.83 -13.36 25.65
CA THR A 132 -13.48 -12.87 25.42
C THR A 132 -12.89 -13.46 24.15
N GLY A 133 -11.87 -12.79 23.58
CA GLY A 133 -11.10 -13.29 22.46
C GLY A 133 -9.64 -12.86 22.56
N GLU A 134 -8.73 -13.72 22.13
CA GLU A 134 -7.29 -13.45 22.09
C GLU A 134 -6.84 -13.30 20.66
N PHE A 135 -6.24 -12.15 20.34
CA PHE A 135 -5.74 -11.84 19.02
C PHE A 135 -4.23 -11.93 18.94
N THR A 136 -3.74 -12.48 17.83
CA THR A 136 -2.31 -12.41 17.48
C THR A 136 -2.17 -12.03 16.02
N PHE A 137 -1.59 -10.86 15.76
CA PHE A 137 -1.34 -10.35 14.41
C PHE A 137 0.13 -10.11 14.17
N TYR A 138 0.55 -10.28 12.91
CA TYR A 138 1.88 -9.93 12.42
C TYR A 138 1.77 -9.03 11.19
N ARG A 139 2.80 -8.23 10.98
CA ARG A 139 2.90 -7.33 9.84
C ARG A 139 4.23 -7.49 9.13
N VAL A 140 4.20 -7.49 7.80
CA VAL A 140 5.42 -7.48 6.98
C VAL A 140 5.98 -6.07 6.90
N ARG A 141 7.25 -5.89 7.29
CA ARG A 141 8.03 -4.67 7.11
C ARG A 141 9.48 -4.97 6.78
N LEU A 142 10.10 -4.13 5.95
CA LEU A 142 11.53 -4.21 5.70
C LEU A 142 12.31 -3.83 6.98
N LYS A 143 13.24 -4.70 7.37
CA LYS A 143 14.10 -4.56 8.55
C LYS A 143 15.59 -4.38 8.18
N SER A 144 15.96 -4.57 6.91
CA SER A 144 17.28 -4.25 6.35
C SER A 144 17.25 -2.90 5.64
N ALA A 145 18.41 -2.45 5.14
CA ALA A 145 18.48 -1.25 4.31
C ALA A 145 17.61 -1.40 3.05
N ALA A 146 16.90 -0.34 2.69
CA ALA A 146 16.12 -0.26 1.46
C ALA A 146 17.00 -0.01 0.21
N THR A 147 18.28 0.31 0.41
CA THR A 147 19.24 0.56 -0.67
C THR A 147 20.43 -0.40 -0.56
N VAL A 148 20.77 -1.05 -1.67
CA VAL A 148 21.90 -1.99 -1.76
C VAL A 148 22.85 -1.59 -2.89
N ARG A 149 24.10 -2.08 -2.88
CA ARG A 149 25.06 -1.86 -3.97
C ARG A 149 24.78 -2.81 -5.14
N ALA A 150 24.93 -2.30 -6.37
CA ALA A 150 24.74 -3.08 -7.59
C ALA A 150 25.62 -4.35 -7.59
N GLY A 151 25.02 -5.52 -7.78
CA GLY A 151 25.69 -6.82 -7.87
C GLY A 151 26.31 -7.34 -6.57
N ALA A 152 26.30 -6.58 -5.49
CA ALA A 152 26.79 -7.05 -4.19
C ALA A 152 25.82 -8.06 -3.57
N LEU A 153 26.36 -9.07 -2.87
CA LEU A 153 25.53 -9.95 -2.06
C LEU A 153 24.94 -9.14 -0.90
N SER A 154 23.62 -9.10 -0.83
CA SER A 154 22.88 -8.37 0.20
C SER A 154 21.84 -9.31 0.81
N THR A 155 21.73 -9.32 2.13
CA THR A 155 20.69 -10.09 2.82
C THR A 155 19.56 -9.16 3.21
N LEU A 156 18.45 -9.27 2.48
CA LEU A 156 17.21 -8.58 2.81
C LEU A 156 16.57 -9.25 4.03
N ARG A 157 16.08 -8.45 4.97
CA ARG A 157 15.40 -8.93 6.18
C ARG A 157 14.06 -8.23 6.32
N VAL A 158 13.04 -9.00 6.69
CA VAL A 158 11.69 -8.51 6.95
C VAL A 158 11.15 -9.06 8.26
N SER A 159 10.13 -8.42 8.79
CA SER A 159 9.25 -8.98 9.81
C SER A 159 8.12 -9.80 9.15
N GLY A 160 7.28 -10.41 9.96
CA GLY A 160 6.14 -11.21 9.54
C GLY A 160 6.26 -12.67 9.99
N ARG A 161 5.20 -13.46 9.75
CA ARG A 161 5.13 -14.88 10.09
C ARG A 161 4.90 -15.70 8.82
N ASP A 162 5.77 -16.70 8.58
CA ASP A 162 5.71 -17.57 7.40
C ASP A 162 5.72 -16.78 6.08
N VAL A 163 6.69 -15.85 5.96
CA VAL A 163 6.77 -14.92 4.84
C VAL A 163 7.17 -15.64 3.55
N ARG A 164 6.49 -15.32 2.45
CA ARG A 164 6.79 -15.78 1.10
C ARG A 164 7.09 -14.58 0.22
N TRP A 165 8.14 -14.67 -0.59
CA TRP A 165 8.61 -13.62 -1.48
C TRP A 165 8.32 -13.97 -2.92
N PHE A 166 7.81 -13.03 -3.70
CA PHE A 166 7.50 -13.19 -5.11
C PHE A 166 8.14 -12.07 -5.93
N ALA A 167 8.50 -12.40 -7.17
CA ALA A 167 9.06 -11.45 -8.12
C ALA A 167 8.00 -10.67 -8.94
N ASP A 168 6.72 -10.99 -8.78
CA ASP A 168 5.59 -10.39 -9.49
C ASP A 168 4.38 -10.20 -8.56
N ALA A 169 3.52 -9.25 -8.93
CA ALA A 169 2.33 -8.91 -8.15
C ALA A 169 1.26 -10.00 -8.19
N GLU A 170 1.25 -10.83 -9.23
CA GLU A 170 0.33 -11.95 -9.41
C GLU A 170 0.69 -13.18 -8.57
N LEU A 171 1.80 -13.11 -7.79
CA LEU A 171 2.28 -14.17 -6.91
C LEU A 171 2.56 -15.50 -7.64
N LYS A 172 2.93 -15.45 -8.93
CA LYS A 172 3.20 -16.63 -9.76
C LYS A 172 4.66 -17.09 -9.69
N ARG A 173 5.59 -16.18 -9.37
CA ARG A 173 7.03 -16.45 -9.35
C ARG A 173 7.60 -16.33 -7.94
N PRO A 174 7.50 -17.39 -7.12
CA PRO A 174 8.13 -17.41 -5.81
C PRO A 174 9.66 -17.34 -5.95
N VAL A 175 10.33 -16.57 -5.09
CA VAL A 175 11.79 -16.40 -5.11
C VAL A 175 12.45 -16.79 -3.77
N ALA A 176 11.70 -16.70 -2.67
CA ALA A 176 12.19 -17.08 -1.35
C ALA A 176 11.07 -17.35 -0.36
N THR A 177 11.39 -17.97 0.76
CA THR A 177 10.55 -18.15 1.94
C THR A 177 11.30 -17.74 3.19
N GLY A 178 10.57 -17.34 4.24
CA GLY A 178 11.12 -16.90 5.52
C GLY A 178 11.47 -15.41 5.55
N ASN A 179 12.04 -14.99 6.67
CA ASN A 179 12.24 -13.57 6.99
C ASN A 179 13.56 -13.02 6.47
N THR A 180 14.35 -13.82 5.75
CA THR A 180 15.64 -13.44 5.18
C THR A 180 15.75 -13.91 3.74
N TYR A 181 16.25 -13.02 2.87
CA TYR A 181 16.49 -13.35 1.46
C TYR A 181 17.87 -12.83 1.02
N PRO A 182 18.89 -13.70 0.90
CA PRO A 182 20.17 -13.36 0.31
C PRO A 182 20.01 -13.21 -1.20
N THR A 183 20.39 -12.05 -1.75
CA THR A 183 20.22 -11.75 -3.17
C THR A 183 21.32 -10.84 -3.71
N ARG A 184 21.49 -10.81 -5.05
CA ARG A 184 22.37 -9.90 -5.77
C ARG A 184 21.56 -9.10 -6.78
N LEU A 185 21.21 -7.86 -6.46
CA LEU A 185 20.44 -6.99 -7.32
C LEU A 185 21.35 -6.13 -8.19
N ARG A 186 21.03 -6.05 -9.48
CA ARG A 186 21.73 -5.17 -10.45
C ARG A 186 20.90 -3.95 -10.83
N ARG A 187 19.60 -3.95 -10.51
CA ARG A 187 18.64 -2.87 -10.75
C ARG A 187 17.65 -2.79 -9.60
N THR A 188 17.07 -1.62 -9.39
CA THR A 188 15.95 -1.43 -8.46
C THR A 188 14.87 -2.48 -8.73
N THR A 189 14.45 -3.18 -7.69
CA THR A 189 13.56 -4.34 -7.81
C THR A 189 12.49 -4.27 -6.72
N THR A 190 11.24 -4.49 -7.12
CA THR A 190 10.12 -4.64 -6.18
C THR A 190 9.82 -6.12 -6.00
N PHE A 191 9.77 -6.55 -4.75
CA PHE A 191 9.29 -7.86 -4.33
C PHE A 191 7.91 -7.73 -3.73
N TYR A 192 7.10 -8.76 -3.88
CA TYR A 192 5.74 -8.83 -3.34
C TYR A 192 5.71 -9.92 -2.28
N LEU A 193 5.34 -9.58 -1.07
CA LEU A 193 5.43 -10.46 0.09
C LEU A 193 4.04 -10.77 0.65
N THR A 194 3.85 -12.02 1.01
CA THR A 194 2.65 -12.50 1.72
C THR A 194 3.06 -13.23 2.99
N GLN A 195 2.12 -13.42 3.90
CA GLN A 195 2.30 -14.26 5.09
C GLN A 195 1.47 -15.55 4.95
N GLY A 196 2.04 -16.68 5.35
CA GLY A 196 1.35 -17.96 5.44
C GLY A 196 0.62 -18.17 6.78
N TYR A 197 0.72 -17.22 7.70
CA TYR A 197 0.10 -17.29 9.02
C TYR A 197 -1.39 -16.95 8.93
N TYR A 198 -2.24 -17.96 9.04
CA TYR A 198 -3.70 -17.85 8.89
C TYR A 198 -4.13 -17.04 7.66
N PRO A 199 -3.81 -17.50 6.44
CA PRO A 199 -4.10 -16.78 5.21
C PRO A 199 -5.61 -16.73 4.93
N THR A 200 -6.07 -15.57 4.47
CA THR A 200 -7.46 -15.33 4.04
C THR A 200 -7.46 -14.67 2.67
N PRO A 201 -8.59 -14.59 1.96
CA PRO A 201 -8.70 -13.80 0.74
C PRO A 201 -8.34 -12.31 0.94
N GLU A 202 -8.51 -11.80 2.17
CA GLU A 202 -8.19 -10.41 2.53
C GLU A 202 -6.72 -10.21 2.97
N SER A 203 -5.90 -11.28 2.97
CA SER A 203 -4.49 -11.21 3.37
C SER A 203 -3.72 -10.20 2.54
N PRO A 204 -2.94 -9.31 3.16
CA PRO A 204 -2.23 -8.27 2.45
C PRO A 204 -1.08 -8.81 1.60
N VAL A 205 -0.94 -8.31 0.37
CA VAL A 205 0.28 -8.43 -0.42
C VAL A 205 1.08 -7.15 -0.22
N VAL A 206 2.29 -7.26 0.30
CA VAL A 206 3.12 -6.11 0.67
C VAL A 206 4.23 -5.91 -0.35
N PRO A 207 4.18 -4.85 -1.19
CA PRO A 207 5.27 -4.53 -2.10
C PRO A 207 6.43 -3.92 -1.32
N ILE A 208 7.65 -4.42 -1.54
CA ILE A 208 8.89 -3.89 -0.97
C ILE A 208 9.86 -3.61 -2.12
N THR A 209 10.16 -2.33 -2.34
CA THR A 209 11.10 -1.90 -3.36
C THR A 209 12.49 -1.72 -2.76
N ILE A 210 13.47 -2.43 -3.31
CA ILE A 210 14.88 -2.31 -2.95
C ILE A 210 15.58 -1.47 -4.03
N GLN A 211 16.09 -0.32 -3.63
CA GLN A 211 16.88 0.57 -4.48
C GLN A 211 18.28 0.00 -4.69
N VAL A 212 18.84 0.18 -5.90
CA VAL A 212 20.22 -0.21 -6.18
C VAL A 212 21.06 1.06 -6.39
N ALA A 213 22.00 1.31 -5.46
CA ALA A 213 22.96 2.40 -5.58
C ALA A 213 24.09 2.03 -6.54
N GLY A 214 24.57 3.01 -7.33
CA GLY A 214 25.71 2.84 -8.23
C GLY A 214 25.36 2.48 -9.68
N THR A 215 24.10 2.43 -10.06
CA THR A 215 23.70 2.58 -11.45
C THR A 215 23.65 4.08 -11.79
N GLN A 216 24.81 4.73 -11.77
CA GLN A 216 24.94 6.02 -12.44
C GLN A 216 24.57 5.77 -13.90
N PRO A 217 23.67 6.55 -14.53
CA PRO A 217 23.50 6.48 -15.98
C PRO A 217 24.91 6.61 -16.57
N ALA A 218 25.29 5.72 -17.47
CA ALA A 218 26.60 5.79 -18.11
C ALA A 218 26.82 7.24 -18.56
N ALA A 219 27.89 7.86 -18.01
CA ALA A 219 28.23 9.21 -18.37
C ALA A 219 28.24 9.27 -19.91
N ARG A 220 27.40 10.12 -20.47
CA ARG A 220 27.41 10.41 -21.89
C ARG A 220 28.85 10.66 -22.27
N PRO A 221 29.43 9.91 -23.23
CA PRO A 221 30.80 10.16 -23.64
C PRO A 221 30.92 11.64 -23.95
N ALA A 222 31.92 12.29 -23.36
CA ALA A 222 32.21 13.70 -23.63
C ALA A 222 32.29 13.86 -25.16
N PRO A 223 31.74 14.95 -25.75
CA PRO A 223 31.86 15.17 -27.17
C PRO A 223 33.35 15.19 -27.50
N VAL A 224 33.79 14.25 -28.31
CA VAL A 224 35.14 14.25 -28.89
C VAL A 224 35.27 15.57 -29.60
N ALA A 225 36.22 16.39 -29.17
CA ALA A 225 36.55 17.65 -29.84
C ALA A 225 36.77 17.35 -31.32
N ALA A 226 35.94 17.93 -32.16
CA ALA A 226 36.05 17.80 -33.59
C ALA A 226 37.41 18.36 -34.02
N ALA A 227 38.21 17.53 -34.67
CA ALA A 227 39.41 17.98 -35.33
C ALA A 227 39.06 19.04 -36.39
N PRO A 228 39.90 20.07 -36.64
CA PRO A 228 39.60 21.14 -37.58
C PRO A 228 39.51 20.58 -38.99
N LEU A 229 38.42 20.94 -39.68
CA LEU A 229 38.20 20.62 -41.07
C LEU A 229 39.25 21.26 -41.98
N PRO A 230 39.79 20.57 -42.99
CA PRO A 230 40.61 21.19 -44.04
C PRO A 230 39.75 22.07 -44.95
N ALA A 231 40.37 23.15 -45.45
CA ALA A 231 39.77 24.19 -46.26
C ALA A 231 39.14 23.69 -47.57
N PRO A 232 38.15 24.41 -48.11
CA PRO A 232 37.38 23.97 -49.29
C PRO A 232 38.16 24.11 -50.62
N ARG A 233 38.07 23.12 -51.45
CA ARG A 233 38.45 23.19 -52.88
C ARG A 233 37.24 23.63 -53.72
N PRO A 234 37.47 24.35 -54.81
CA PRO A 234 36.39 24.98 -55.59
C PRO A 234 35.56 24.01 -56.43
N ALA A 235 34.35 24.45 -56.68
CA ALA A 235 33.25 23.80 -57.35
C ALA A 235 33.57 23.40 -58.82
N LEU A 236 32.98 22.28 -59.20
CA LEU A 236 32.54 22.05 -60.62
C LEU A 236 31.04 21.70 -60.54
N THR A 237 30.29 22.50 -61.25
CA THR A 237 28.89 22.36 -61.57
C THR A 237 28.63 21.09 -62.40
N ASP A 238 27.67 20.25 -62.07
CA ASP A 238 26.68 19.85 -63.09
C ASP A 238 25.35 19.34 -62.37
N SER A 239 24.33 19.55 -63.12
CA SER A 239 22.91 19.52 -62.83
C SER A 239 22.35 18.12 -62.98
N ALA A 240 21.60 17.64 -61.96
CA ALA A 240 20.47 16.74 -62.15
C ALA A 240 19.57 16.70 -60.99
N LEU A 241 18.30 17.07 -61.13
CA LEU A 241 17.21 16.98 -60.19
C LEU A 241 16.97 15.55 -59.72
N ARG A 242 17.03 15.34 -58.42
CA ARG A 242 16.46 14.17 -57.75
C ARG A 242 15.71 14.64 -56.50
N PRO A 243 14.44 14.25 -56.28
CA PRO A 243 13.67 14.71 -55.14
C PRO A 243 14.23 14.13 -53.85
N ALA A 244 14.31 14.97 -52.84
CA ALA A 244 14.75 14.60 -51.46
C ALA A 244 13.76 13.64 -50.80
N PRO A 245 14.24 12.64 -50.03
CA PRO A 245 13.37 11.85 -49.14
C PRO A 245 12.90 12.71 -47.99
N PRO A 246 11.71 12.43 -47.40
CA PRO A 246 11.16 13.22 -46.32
C PRO A 246 12.07 13.15 -45.09
N ALA A 247 12.24 14.29 -44.44
CA ALA A 247 13.02 14.43 -43.20
C ALA A 247 12.54 13.45 -42.15
N ALA A 248 13.43 12.64 -41.61
CA ALA A 248 13.19 11.78 -40.48
C ALA A 248 12.85 12.67 -39.26
N SER A 249 11.64 12.48 -38.76
CA SER A 249 11.19 13.11 -37.50
C SER A 249 12.18 12.81 -36.38
N ALA A 250 12.57 13.82 -35.64
CA ALA A 250 13.37 13.66 -34.44
C ALA A 250 12.71 12.65 -33.48
N PRO A 251 13.48 11.77 -32.83
CA PRO A 251 12.90 10.84 -31.84
C PRO A 251 12.26 11.63 -30.71
N ALA A 252 10.99 11.30 -30.42
CA ALA A 252 10.28 11.83 -29.30
C ALA A 252 11.07 11.60 -28.00
N PRO A 253 11.06 12.55 -27.05
CA PRO A 253 11.72 12.36 -25.77
C PRO A 253 11.17 11.10 -25.09
N ALA A 254 12.07 10.29 -24.54
CA ALA A 254 11.70 9.08 -23.82
C ALA A 254 10.72 9.43 -22.66
N PRO A 255 9.65 8.65 -22.46
CA PRO A 255 8.69 8.93 -21.41
C PRO A 255 9.41 8.90 -20.07
N THR A 256 9.28 9.98 -19.31
CA THR A 256 9.67 10.04 -17.90
C THR A 256 8.90 8.93 -17.16
N PRO A 257 9.54 8.17 -16.26
CA PRO A 257 8.85 7.12 -15.52
C PRO A 257 7.73 7.74 -14.70
N THR A 258 6.49 7.43 -15.08
CA THR A 258 5.30 7.82 -14.32
C THR A 258 5.40 7.18 -12.94
N PRO A 259 5.21 7.94 -11.85
CA PRO A 259 5.15 7.36 -10.51
C PRO A 259 4.10 6.25 -10.44
N ALA A 260 4.40 5.18 -9.71
CA ALA A 260 3.46 4.08 -9.55
C ALA A 260 2.15 4.59 -8.93
N PRO A 261 0.97 4.14 -9.41
CA PRO A 261 -0.30 4.54 -8.85
C PRO A 261 -0.40 4.17 -7.37
N VAL A 262 -0.95 5.06 -6.57
CA VAL A 262 -1.25 4.83 -5.16
C VAL A 262 -2.63 4.21 -5.06
N VAL A 263 -2.72 3.03 -4.48
CA VAL A 263 -4.00 2.35 -4.25
C VAL A 263 -4.67 2.97 -3.02
N LEU A 264 -5.87 3.53 -3.20
CA LEU A 264 -6.72 3.91 -2.08
C LEU A 264 -7.40 2.65 -1.49
N PRO A 265 -7.62 2.59 -0.16
CA PRO A 265 -8.20 1.42 0.48
C PRO A 265 -9.51 0.96 -0.16
N THR A 266 -9.70 -0.35 -0.30
CA THR A 266 -10.85 -0.96 -1.00
C THR A 266 -12.20 -0.74 -0.30
N VAL A 267 -12.18 -0.36 0.98
CA VAL A 267 -13.38 -0.19 1.82
C VAL A 267 -14.00 1.22 1.77
N LEU A 268 -13.68 1.99 0.76
CA LEU A 268 -14.22 3.36 0.62
C LEU A 268 -15.69 3.43 0.19
N PHE A 269 -16.25 2.32 -0.30
CA PHE A 269 -17.59 2.30 -0.89
C PHE A 269 -18.46 1.23 -0.25
N LYS A 270 -19.76 1.53 -0.19
CA LYS A 270 -20.76 0.53 0.13
C LYS A 270 -20.76 -0.61 -0.90
N LYS A 271 -21.02 -1.83 -0.46
CA LYS A 271 -20.97 -3.02 -1.33
C LYS A 271 -21.91 -2.88 -2.53
N GLY A 272 -21.38 -3.04 -3.73
CA GLY A 272 -22.16 -2.93 -4.98
C GLY A 272 -22.55 -1.51 -5.36
N GLU A 273 -22.17 -0.48 -4.61
CA GLU A 273 -22.55 0.91 -4.84
C GLU A 273 -21.31 1.80 -5.04
N ALA A 274 -21.55 3.01 -5.51
CA ALA A 274 -20.53 4.07 -5.62
C ALA A 274 -20.64 5.11 -4.50
N GLU A 275 -21.47 4.85 -3.49
CA GLU A 275 -21.59 5.68 -2.31
C GLU A 275 -20.33 5.56 -1.45
N LEU A 276 -19.65 6.68 -1.22
CA LEU A 276 -18.49 6.77 -0.34
C LEU A 276 -18.93 6.53 1.11
N LEU A 277 -18.24 5.63 1.77
CA LEU A 277 -18.43 5.46 3.21
C LEU A 277 -17.82 6.65 3.96
N PRO A 278 -18.35 7.07 5.10
CA PRO A 278 -17.78 8.13 5.94
C PRO A 278 -16.29 7.92 6.25
N GLU A 279 -15.88 6.68 6.34
CA GLU A 279 -14.51 6.24 6.62
C GLU A 279 -13.53 6.53 5.48
N ALA A 280 -14.02 6.81 4.29
CA ALA A 280 -13.21 7.31 3.18
C ALA A 280 -12.63 8.70 3.45
N SER A 281 -13.33 9.51 4.27
CA SER A 281 -13.01 10.91 4.48
C SER A 281 -11.57 11.17 4.91
N PRO A 282 -10.98 10.48 5.91
CA PRO A 282 -9.60 10.76 6.33
C PRO A 282 -8.57 10.58 5.21
N ALA A 283 -8.69 9.52 4.41
CA ALA A 283 -7.77 9.26 3.30
C ALA A 283 -7.97 10.28 2.15
N LEU A 284 -9.20 10.68 1.89
CA LEU A 284 -9.53 11.68 0.87
C LEU A 284 -9.13 13.09 1.31
N GLU A 285 -9.22 13.43 2.60
CA GLU A 285 -8.74 14.69 3.16
C GLU A 285 -7.19 14.78 3.08
N GLU A 286 -6.47 13.71 3.37
CA GLU A 286 -5.01 13.65 3.22
C GLU A 286 -4.62 13.85 1.74
N LEU A 287 -5.34 13.23 0.82
CA LEU A 287 -5.16 13.42 -0.62
C LEU A 287 -5.45 14.86 -1.03
N ALA A 288 -6.56 15.45 -0.53
CA ALA A 288 -6.91 16.85 -0.78
C ALA A 288 -5.85 17.80 -0.21
N ALA A 289 -5.32 17.56 0.98
CA ALA A 289 -4.22 18.32 1.57
C ALA A 289 -2.95 18.26 0.71
N THR A 290 -2.61 17.08 0.20
CA THR A 290 -1.49 16.91 -0.72
C THR A 290 -1.67 17.69 -2.01
N LEU A 291 -2.87 17.69 -2.59
CA LEU A 291 -3.22 18.45 -3.79
C LEU A 291 -3.20 19.96 -3.55
N ARG A 292 -3.64 20.43 -2.37
CA ARG A 292 -3.54 21.86 -1.99
C ARG A 292 -2.09 22.30 -1.83
N ALA A 293 -1.24 21.46 -1.26
CA ALA A 293 0.20 21.74 -1.10
C ALA A 293 0.97 21.74 -2.43
N ARG A 294 0.43 21.12 -3.49
CA ARG A 294 1.05 21.02 -4.82
C ARG A 294 0.09 21.51 -5.91
N PRO A 295 -0.01 22.82 -6.16
CA PRO A 295 -1.00 23.39 -7.10
C PRO A 295 -0.87 22.88 -8.55
N GLY A 296 0.33 22.50 -8.98
CA GLY A 296 0.59 21.94 -10.32
C GLY A 296 0.30 20.44 -10.45
N LEU A 297 0.05 19.73 -9.34
CA LEU A 297 -0.20 18.30 -9.37
C LEU A 297 -1.58 17.99 -9.94
N ARG A 298 -1.62 17.17 -10.98
CA ARG A 298 -2.85 16.64 -11.59
C ARG A 298 -2.93 15.14 -11.35
N LEU A 299 -4.10 14.62 -11.06
CA LEU A 299 -4.30 13.20 -10.78
C LEU A 299 -5.35 12.58 -11.69
N ARG A 300 -5.10 11.33 -12.05
CA ARG A 300 -6.13 10.42 -12.56
C ARG A 300 -6.61 9.55 -11.42
N VAL A 301 -7.91 9.51 -11.22
CA VAL A 301 -8.64 8.64 -10.30
C VAL A 301 -9.19 7.47 -11.10
N ALA A 302 -8.74 6.26 -10.83
CA ALA A 302 -9.09 5.06 -11.57
C ALA A 302 -9.87 4.08 -10.70
N GLY A 303 -11.11 3.76 -11.09
CA GLY A 303 -11.95 2.77 -10.42
C GLY A 303 -11.77 1.38 -11.01
N HIS A 304 -11.85 0.36 -10.14
CA HIS A 304 -11.73 -1.06 -10.50
C HIS A 304 -12.77 -1.88 -9.74
N THR A 305 -13.16 -3.03 -10.33
CA THR A 305 -13.99 -4.05 -9.70
C THR A 305 -13.28 -5.40 -9.73
N ASP A 306 -13.82 -6.38 -9.01
CA ASP A 306 -13.49 -7.79 -9.26
C ASP A 306 -14.35 -8.33 -10.42
N ARG A 307 -14.14 -9.60 -10.78
CA ARG A 307 -14.90 -10.28 -11.84
C ARG A 307 -16.26 -10.83 -11.38
N VAL A 308 -16.73 -10.44 -10.20
CA VAL A 308 -18.06 -10.84 -9.75
C VAL A 308 -19.10 -9.94 -10.38
N GLY A 309 -20.07 -10.52 -11.09
CA GLY A 309 -21.14 -9.81 -11.79
C GLY A 309 -20.88 -9.64 -13.29
N GLU A 310 -21.73 -8.84 -13.92
CA GLU A 310 -21.67 -8.59 -15.36
C GLU A 310 -20.60 -7.56 -15.70
N PRO A 311 -19.74 -7.80 -16.71
CA PRO A 311 -18.67 -6.86 -17.09
C PRO A 311 -19.16 -5.43 -17.37
N GLY A 312 -20.31 -5.29 -18.02
CA GLY A 312 -20.91 -3.97 -18.31
C GLY A 312 -21.32 -3.23 -17.04
N LYS A 313 -21.90 -3.91 -16.06
CA LYS A 313 -22.24 -3.32 -14.75
C LYS A 313 -20.96 -2.95 -13.96
N ASN A 314 -19.94 -3.80 -14.02
CA ASN A 314 -18.66 -3.57 -13.40
C ASN A 314 -17.96 -2.33 -13.99
N GLN A 315 -18.05 -2.15 -15.31
CA GLN A 315 -17.51 -0.95 -15.98
C GLN A 315 -18.20 0.31 -15.45
N VAL A 316 -19.52 0.36 -15.47
CA VAL A 316 -20.30 1.51 -14.98
C VAL A 316 -20.03 1.78 -13.50
N LEU A 317 -20.02 0.74 -12.66
CA LEU A 317 -19.75 0.89 -11.22
C LEU A 317 -18.35 1.47 -10.95
N SER A 318 -17.35 1.04 -11.72
CA SER A 318 -15.99 1.55 -11.57
C SER A 318 -15.85 3.02 -11.97
N GLU A 319 -16.56 3.46 -13.02
CA GLU A 319 -16.64 4.86 -13.43
C GLU A 319 -17.34 5.73 -12.38
N GLN A 320 -18.46 5.26 -11.85
CA GLN A 320 -19.19 5.94 -10.79
C GLN A 320 -18.35 6.12 -9.53
N ARG A 321 -17.57 5.12 -9.12
CA ARG A 321 -16.66 5.19 -7.98
C ARG A 321 -15.54 6.20 -8.19
N ALA A 322 -14.93 6.22 -9.37
CA ALA A 322 -13.94 7.23 -9.70
C ALA A 322 -14.53 8.65 -9.67
N THR A 323 -15.75 8.80 -10.17
CA THR A 323 -16.49 10.07 -10.16
C THR A 323 -16.82 10.52 -8.73
N ALA A 324 -17.26 9.63 -7.85
CA ALA A 324 -17.58 9.96 -6.46
C ALA A 324 -16.34 10.47 -5.69
N VAL A 325 -15.17 9.88 -5.92
CA VAL A 325 -13.91 10.40 -5.36
C VAL A 325 -13.56 11.77 -5.92
N LYS A 326 -13.71 11.99 -7.23
CA LYS A 326 -13.50 13.30 -7.85
C LYS A 326 -14.43 14.35 -7.24
N GLU A 327 -15.70 14.06 -7.10
CA GLU A 327 -16.68 14.98 -6.51
C GLU A 327 -16.34 15.33 -5.07
N TYR A 328 -15.89 14.36 -4.28
CA TYR A 328 -15.42 14.62 -2.93
C TYR A 328 -14.24 15.61 -2.92
N LEU A 329 -13.23 15.38 -3.75
CA LEU A 329 -12.05 16.25 -3.84
C LEU A 329 -12.41 17.65 -4.34
N VAL A 330 -13.36 17.78 -5.28
CA VAL A 330 -13.87 19.08 -5.74
C VAL A 330 -14.59 19.81 -4.60
N LYS A 331 -15.42 19.11 -3.82
CA LYS A 331 -16.04 19.68 -2.60
C LYS A 331 -14.99 20.10 -1.55
N ALA A 332 -13.85 19.41 -1.50
CA ALA A 332 -12.71 19.78 -0.65
C ALA A 332 -11.86 20.93 -1.22
N GLY A 333 -12.30 21.58 -2.32
CA GLY A 333 -11.66 22.77 -2.90
C GLY A 333 -10.58 22.48 -3.94
N ILE A 334 -10.50 21.27 -4.50
CA ILE A 334 -9.59 20.94 -5.59
C ILE A 334 -10.24 21.27 -6.93
N GLY A 335 -9.52 21.98 -7.81
CA GLY A 335 -10.01 22.33 -9.14
C GLY A 335 -10.35 21.08 -9.98
N PRO A 336 -11.56 21.01 -10.59
CA PRO A 336 -12.01 19.82 -11.34
C PRO A 336 -11.11 19.49 -12.56
N GLU A 337 -10.42 20.49 -13.12
CA GLU A 337 -9.47 20.36 -14.24
C GLU A 337 -8.18 19.62 -13.85
N ARG A 338 -7.93 19.50 -12.56
CA ARG A 338 -6.79 18.77 -12.01
C ARG A 338 -7.07 17.29 -11.79
N LEU A 339 -8.32 16.87 -11.96
CA LEU A 339 -8.82 15.55 -11.64
C LEU A 339 -9.42 14.89 -12.88
N ASP A 340 -8.74 13.90 -13.41
CA ASP A 340 -9.23 13.01 -14.47
C ASP A 340 -9.82 11.74 -13.85
N THR A 341 -10.84 11.14 -14.47
CA THR A 341 -11.47 9.92 -13.98
C THR A 341 -11.45 8.83 -15.05
N ALA A 342 -11.25 7.59 -14.63
CA ALA A 342 -11.34 6.42 -15.49
C ALA A 342 -11.97 5.25 -14.75
N GLY A 343 -12.87 4.52 -15.40
CA GLY A 343 -13.35 3.22 -14.94
C GLY A 343 -12.70 2.12 -15.76
N TYR A 344 -12.22 1.09 -15.10
CA TYR A 344 -11.62 -0.06 -15.78
C TYR A 344 -12.40 -1.35 -15.54
N GLY A 345 -13.52 -1.29 -14.80
CA GLY A 345 -14.28 -2.48 -14.44
C GLY A 345 -13.36 -3.57 -13.88
N ASP A 346 -13.53 -4.77 -14.35
CA ASP A 346 -12.74 -5.95 -13.99
C ASP A 346 -11.60 -6.27 -14.98
N THR A 347 -11.27 -5.34 -15.89
CA THR A 347 -10.29 -5.58 -16.97
C THR A 347 -8.84 -5.46 -16.50
N ARG A 348 -8.60 -4.84 -15.33
CA ARG A 348 -7.24 -4.62 -14.76
C ARG A 348 -7.14 -5.18 -13.34
N PRO A 349 -7.28 -6.48 -13.13
CA PRO A 349 -7.13 -7.07 -11.81
C PRO A 349 -5.67 -6.99 -11.36
N LEU A 350 -5.44 -6.64 -10.09
CA LEU A 350 -4.14 -6.77 -9.44
C LEU A 350 -3.93 -8.17 -8.85
N TYR A 351 -5.03 -8.86 -8.58
CA TYR A 351 -5.05 -10.18 -7.97
C TYR A 351 -5.88 -11.15 -8.81
N PRO A 352 -5.56 -12.46 -8.79
CA PRO A 352 -6.39 -13.46 -9.45
C PRO A 352 -7.84 -13.33 -9.01
N SER A 353 -8.75 -13.18 -9.97
CA SER A 353 -10.18 -13.02 -9.68
C SER A 353 -10.89 -14.39 -9.50
N PRO A 354 -11.91 -14.47 -8.63
CA PRO A 354 -12.50 -13.36 -7.87
C PRO A 354 -11.66 -12.98 -6.66
N ASP A 355 -11.43 -11.69 -6.42
CA ASP A 355 -10.71 -11.18 -5.26
C ASP A 355 -11.20 -9.78 -4.92
N VAL A 356 -11.64 -9.59 -3.67
CA VAL A 356 -12.16 -8.30 -3.19
C VAL A 356 -11.16 -7.16 -3.27
N ARG A 357 -9.85 -7.46 -3.26
CA ARG A 357 -8.78 -6.46 -3.41
C ARG A 357 -8.75 -5.82 -4.80
N ASN A 358 -9.40 -6.45 -5.78
CA ASN A 358 -9.59 -5.86 -7.10
C ASN A 358 -10.66 -4.74 -7.08
N ARG A 359 -11.55 -4.70 -6.07
CA ARG A 359 -12.52 -3.63 -5.83
C ARG A 359 -11.81 -2.45 -5.16
N ARG A 360 -11.18 -1.58 -5.94
CA ARG A 360 -10.31 -0.51 -5.45
C ARG A 360 -10.45 0.76 -6.30
N VAL A 361 -9.94 1.86 -5.76
CA VAL A 361 -9.63 3.07 -6.51
C VAL A 361 -8.12 3.33 -6.42
N GLU A 362 -7.52 3.63 -7.55
CA GLU A 362 -6.13 4.05 -7.66
C GLU A 362 -6.05 5.52 -8.01
N VAL A 363 -5.01 6.19 -7.52
CA VAL A 363 -4.66 7.55 -7.95
C VAL A 363 -3.25 7.56 -8.53
N SER A 364 -3.09 8.19 -9.68
CA SER A 364 -1.81 8.35 -10.35
C SER A 364 -1.62 9.78 -10.82
N GLU A 365 -0.38 10.27 -10.74
CA GLU A 365 -0.02 11.58 -11.29
C GLU A 365 -0.10 11.53 -12.82
N ILE A 366 -0.66 12.59 -13.40
CA ILE A 366 -0.71 12.79 -14.85
C ILE A 366 0.02 14.09 -15.21
N PRO A 367 0.70 14.12 -16.36
CA PRO A 367 1.44 15.30 -16.84
C PRO A 367 0.61 16.56 -16.98
#